data_d42d84513c42a3511d11e355e60415cb
#
_entry.id   d42d84513c42a3511d11e355e60415cb
#
_cell.length_a   1.000
_cell.length_b   1.000
_cell.length_c   1.000
_cell.angle_alpha   90.00
_cell.angle_beta   90.00
_cell.angle_gamma   90.00
#
_symmetry.space_group_name_H-M   'P 1'
#
loop_
_entity.id
_entity.type
_entity.pdbx_description
1 polymer ?
#
loop_
_entity_poly.entity_id
_entity_poly.type
_entity_poly.pdbx_seq_one_letter_code
_entity_poly.pdbx_strand_id
1 'polypeptide(L)'
;MSEEEKKTDDGGKTIPNPEGYTIVKYASGWVLFITLFFGMVVSITLLEIIRNNYKDLGEWLIWIIVFGISALFWIIARKITEVKVNLKITDEGLEQTRLSGSRFYPGHRLIKWEDMKCFHPHGRTRTQNFQISVRGGMNFRITVPEFLLFVKQKGNIDAFIEFRDVFWETAPDHDVHVAFFAYT
;
A
#
# COMPACT_ATOMS: atom_id res chain seq x y z
N MET A 1 -14.05 -17.70 14.76
CA MET A 1 -12.62 -17.85 14.45
C MET A 1 -12.54 -19.08 13.56
N SER A 2 -12.76 -18.90 12.25
CA SER A 2 -12.63 -19.98 11.27
C SER A 2 -11.17 -19.99 10.79
N GLU A 3 -10.44 -21.02 11.20
CA GLU A 3 -9.17 -21.39 10.57
C GLU A 3 -9.51 -21.81 9.13
N GLU A 4 -9.23 -20.93 8.16
CA GLU A 4 -9.17 -21.32 6.76
C GLU A 4 -7.98 -22.28 6.61
N GLU A 5 -8.31 -23.53 6.44
CA GLU A 5 -7.40 -24.64 6.20
C GLU A 5 -6.61 -24.35 4.91
N LYS A 6 -5.32 -24.08 5.05
CA LYS A 6 -4.38 -23.87 3.97
C LYS A 6 -4.32 -25.15 3.13
N LYS A 7 -5.05 -25.19 2.02
CA LYS A 7 -5.12 -26.35 1.13
C LYS A 7 -3.81 -26.43 0.35
N THR A 8 -2.90 -27.25 0.81
CA THR A 8 -1.70 -27.67 0.07
C THR A 8 -2.06 -28.85 -0.81
N ASP A 9 -1.73 -28.77 -2.10
CA ASP A 9 -1.77 -29.92 -3.01
C ASP A 9 -0.64 -30.90 -2.66
N ASP A 10 -0.80 -32.18 -2.97
CA ASP A 10 0.13 -33.30 -2.64
C ASP A 10 1.58 -33.10 -3.13
N GLY A 11 1.87 -32.05 -3.89
CA GLY A 11 3.20 -31.68 -4.37
C GLY A 11 3.86 -30.52 -3.60
N GLY A 12 3.26 -30.00 -2.53
CA GLY A 12 3.81 -28.86 -1.77
C GLY A 12 3.65 -27.50 -2.44
N LYS A 13 2.98 -27.40 -3.60
CA LYS A 13 2.67 -26.13 -4.24
C LYS A 13 1.52 -25.43 -3.52
N THR A 14 1.72 -24.17 -3.17
CA THR A 14 0.68 -23.33 -2.61
C THR A 14 -0.30 -22.94 -3.71
N ILE A 15 -1.57 -23.33 -3.57
CA ILE A 15 -2.60 -22.99 -4.59
C ILE A 15 -2.95 -21.51 -4.45
N PRO A 16 -2.97 -20.73 -5.55
CA PRO A 16 -3.40 -19.34 -5.54
C PRO A 16 -4.81 -19.21 -4.98
N ASN A 17 -5.03 -18.23 -4.10
CA ASN A 17 -6.36 -17.92 -3.60
C ASN A 17 -7.25 -17.45 -4.77
N PRO A 18 -8.35 -18.14 -5.11
CA PRO A 18 -9.21 -17.80 -6.25
C PRO A 18 -9.91 -16.44 -6.07
N GLU A 19 -10.11 -15.99 -4.84
CA GLU A 19 -10.69 -14.68 -4.52
C GLU A 19 -9.65 -13.55 -4.62
N GLY A 20 -8.36 -13.90 -4.59
CA GLY A 20 -7.25 -12.97 -4.57
C GLY A 20 -6.92 -12.43 -3.18
N TYR A 21 -5.89 -11.61 -3.12
CA TYR A 21 -5.31 -11.06 -1.89
C TYR A 21 -5.66 -9.58 -1.76
N THR A 22 -6.43 -9.24 -0.74
CA THR A 22 -6.81 -7.85 -0.48
C THR A 22 -5.75 -7.14 0.36
N ILE A 23 -5.15 -6.10 -0.21
CA ILE A 23 -4.05 -5.35 0.39
C ILE A 23 -4.39 -3.86 0.43
N VAL A 24 -4.06 -3.20 1.54
CA VAL A 24 -4.13 -1.73 1.67
C VAL A 24 -2.73 -1.16 1.56
N LYS A 25 -2.57 -0.16 0.71
CA LYS A 25 -1.29 0.51 0.45
C LYS A 25 -1.48 2.01 0.23
N TYR A 26 -0.39 2.77 0.19
CA TYR A 26 -0.44 4.15 -0.28
C TYR A 26 -0.42 4.20 -1.81
N ALA A 27 -1.27 5.04 -2.39
CA ALA A 27 -1.26 5.31 -3.82
C ALA A 27 0.06 5.99 -4.26
N SER A 28 0.54 6.93 -3.45
CA SER A 28 1.83 7.60 -3.63
C SER A 28 2.35 8.14 -2.29
N GLY A 29 3.59 7.82 -1.95
CA GLY A 29 4.23 8.35 -0.75
C GLY A 29 4.47 9.87 -0.81
N TRP A 30 4.73 10.41 -2.01
CA TRP A 30 4.90 11.85 -2.21
C TRP A 30 3.62 12.63 -1.95
N VAL A 31 2.47 12.13 -2.41
CA VAL A 31 1.16 12.76 -2.14
C VAL A 31 0.87 12.77 -0.64
N LEU A 32 1.17 11.68 0.05
CA LEU A 32 1.06 11.62 1.52
C LEU A 32 1.93 12.70 2.17
N PHE A 33 3.22 12.74 1.83
CA PHE A 33 4.17 13.69 2.39
C PHE A 33 3.72 15.14 2.16
N ILE A 34 3.36 15.49 0.91
CA ILE A 34 2.89 16.85 0.56
C ILE A 34 1.64 17.20 1.35
N THR A 35 0.66 16.31 1.44
CA THR A 35 -0.60 16.58 2.17
C THR A 35 -0.35 16.81 3.66
N LEU A 36 0.50 16.01 4.30
CA LEU A 36 0.86 16.19 5.71
C LEU A 36 1.68 17.46 5.94
N PHE A 37 2.62 17.78 5.04
CA PHE A 37 3.41 19.01 5.11
C PHE A 37 2.52 20.25 5.01
N PHE A 38 1.62 20.30 4.03
CA PHE A 38 0.64 21.40 3.91
C PHE A 38 -0.25 21.50 5.14
N GLY A 39 -0.73 20.38 5.67
CA GLY A 39 -1.51 20.35 6.89
C GLY A 39 -0.77 20.96 8.07
N MET A 40 0.52 20.66 8.22
CA MET A 40 1.37 21.24 9.27
C MET A 40 1.56 22.75 9.09
N VAL A 41 1.87 23.20 7.87
CA VAL A 41 2.04 24.64 7.57
C VAL A 41 0.76 25.41 7.86
N VAL A 42 -0.40 24.93 7.38
CA VAL A 42 -1.70 25.56 7.64
C VAL A 42 -2.00 25.61 9.14
N SER A 43 -1.74 24.54 9.88
CA SER A 43 -1.97 24.49 11.33
C SER A 43 -1.12 25.53 12.08
N ILE A 44 0.16 25.66 11.73
CA ILE A 44 1.07 26.66 12.34
C ILE A 44 0.63 28.07 12.00
N THR A 45 0.33 28.35 10.73
CA THR A 45 -0.12 29.69 10.29
C THR A 45 -1.42 30.10 10.98
N LEU A 46 -2.39 29.19 11.09
CA LEU A 46 -3.63 29.44 11.80
C LEU A 46 -3.41 29.70 13.30
N LEU A 47 -2.52 28.95 13.93
CA LEU A 47 -2.14 29.16 15.33
C LEU A 47 -1.60 30.57 15.54
N GLU A 48 -0.71 31.05 14.66
CA GLU A 48 -0.18 32.42 14.72
C GLU A 48 -1.29 33.49 14.51
N ILE A 49 -2.14 33.29 13.50
CA ILE A 49 -3.26 34.23 13.23
C ILE A 49 -4.22 34.32 14.42
N ILE A 50 -4.60 33.18 15.00
CA ILE A 50 -5.52 33.12 16.14
C ILE A 50 -4.88 33.79 17.36
N ARG A 51 -3.62 33.49 17.65
CA ARG A 51 -2.89 34.08 18.79
C ARG A 51 -2.73 35.61 18.69
N ASN A 52 -2.53 36.10 17.47
CA ASN A 52 -2.35 37.55 17.25
C ASN A 52 -3.66 38.33 17.26
N ASN A 53 -4.74 37.77 16.74
CA ASN A 53 -6.02 38.49 16.58
C ASN A 53 -7.01 38.27 17.74
N TYR A 54 -6.87 37.17 18.48
CA TYR A 54 -7.82 36.78 19.51
C TYR A 54 -7.10 36.49 20.83
N LYS A 55 -6.51 37.53 21.40
CA LYS A 55 -5.72 37.46 22.66
C LYS A 55 -6.55 37.03 23.87
N ASP A 56 -7.88 37.23 23.81
CA ASP A 56 -8.81 36.90 24.89
C ASP A 56 -9.33 35.46 24.81
N LEU A 57 -9.00 34.74 23.72
CA LEU A 57 -9.32 33.29 23.63
C LEU A 57 -8.46 32.48 24.59
N GLY A 58 -9.13 31.71 25.44
CA GLY A 58 -8.42 30.79 26.34
C GLY A 58 -7.54 29.82 25.58
N GLU A 59 -6.32 29.58 26.07
CA GLU A 59 -5.33 28.71 25.40
C GLU A 59 -5.90 27.31 25.04
N TRP A 60 -6.78 26.77 25.86
CA TRP A 60 -7.42 25.47 25.62
C TRP A 60 -8.28 25.47 24.34
N LEU A 61 -8.96 26.57 24.02
CA LEU A 61 -9.79 26.69 22.81
C LEU A 61 -8.93 26.73 21.56
N ILE A 62 -7.78 27.40 21.62
CA ILE A 62 -6.79 27.45 20.55
C ILE A 62 -6.31 26.03 20.22
N TRP A 63 -5.99 25.25 21.25
CA TRP A 63 -5.55 23.86 21.06
C TRP A 63 -6.64 22.97 20.44
N ILE A 64 -7.91 23.12 20.84
CA ILE A 64 -9.03 22.37 20.25
C ILE A 64 -9.14 22.68 18.74
N ILE A 65 -9.03 23.95 18.35
CA ILE A 65 -9.10 24.35 16.94
C ILE A 65 -7.93 23.72 16.15
N VAL A 66 -6.71 23.80 16.66
CA VAL A 66 -5.51 23.26 16.00
C VAL A 66 -5.61 21.74 15.86
N PHE A 67 -6.03 21.02 16.92
CA PHE A 67 -6.23 19.58 16.85
C PHE A 67 -7.36 19.21 15.89
N GLY A 68 -8.46 19.96 15.87
CA GLY A 68 -9.57 19.73 14.94
C GLY A 68 -9.14 19.85 13.47
N ILE A 69 -8.37 20.90 13.15
CA ILE A 69 -7.82 21.11 11.81
C ILE A 69 -6.81 20.03 11.44
N SER A 70 -5.92 19.66 12.36
CA SER A 70 -4.95 18.59 12.14
C SER A 70 -5.65 17.24 11.90
N ALA A 71 -6.70 16.94 12.64
CA ALA A 71 -7.51 15.74 12.44
C ALA A 71 -8.21 15.74 11.06
N LEU A 72 -8.72 16.90 10.62
CA LEU A 72 -9.32 17.05 9.30
C LEU A 72 -8.30 16.77 8.18
N PHE A 73 -7.10 17.34 8.27
CA PHE A 73 -6.03 17.06 7.31
C PHE A 73 -5.62 15.59 7.31
N TRP A 74 -5.59 14.96 8.47
CA TRP A 74 -5.30 13.52 8.57
C TRP A 74 -6.36 12.68 7.86
N ILE A 75 -7.67 12.99 8.03
CA ILE A 75 -8.77 12.30 7.33
C ILE A 75 -8.66 12.50 5.81
N ILE A 76 -8.35 13.72 5.37
CA ILE A 76 -8.16 14.05 3.96
C ILE A 76 -6.98 13.28 3.39
N ALA A 77 -5.82 13.29 4.07
CA ALA A 77 -4.63 12.56 3.67
C ALA A 77 -4.93 11.07 3.51
N ARG A 78 -5.65 10.47 4.45
CA ARG A 78 -6.08 9.08 4.38
C ARG A 78 -6.93 8.80 3.15
N LYS A 79 -7.97 9.61 2.89
CA LYS A 79 -8.84 9.44 1.72
C LYS A 79 -8.12 9.58 0.37
N ILE A 80 -7.12 10.46 0.31
CA ILE A 80 -6.38 10.73 -0.93
C ILE A 80 -5.31 9.68 -1.18
N THR A 81 -4.69 9.14 -0.13
CA THR A 81 -3.47 8.34 -0.25
C THR A 81 -3.68 6.85 -0.05
N GLU A 82 -4.60 6.43 0.81
CA GLU A 82 -4.87 5.01 1.02
C GLU A 82 -5.71 4.44 -0.13
N VAL A 83 -5.29 3.27 -0.62
CA VAL A 83 -6.01 2.50 -1.63
C VAL A 83 -6.07 1.04 -1.23
N LYS A 84 -7.25 0.44 -1.33
CA LYS A 84 -7.46 -0.98 -1.13
C LYS A 84 -7.51 -1.65 -2.50
N VAL A 85 -6.59 -2.58 -2.73
CA VAL A 85 -6.47 -3.33 -3.98
C VAL A 85 -6.64 -4.81 -3.73
N ASN A 86 -7.22 -5.50 -4.69
CA ASN A 86 -7.20 -6.96 -4.77
C ASN A 86 -6.16 -7.38 -5.80
N LEU A 87 -5.29 -8.31 -5.43
CA LEU A 87 -4.26 -8.90 -6.28
C LEU A 87 -4.64 -10.35 -6.52
N LYS A 88 -4.83 -10.72 -7.77
CA LYS A 88 -5.21 -12.06 -8.17
C LYS A 88 -4.19 -12.62 -9.15
N ILE A 89 -3.70 -13.83 -8.86
CA ILE A 89 -2.84 -14.59 -9.76
C ILE A 89 -3.76 -15.42 -10.64
N THR A 90 -3.65 -15.25 -11.96
CA THR A 90 -4.48 -15.93 -12.96
C THR A 90 -3.60 -16.61 -14.00
N ASP A 91 -4.17 -17.48 -14.82
CA ASP A 91 -3.45 -18.14 -15.92
C ASP A 91 -2.90 -17.13 -16.94
N GLU A 92 -3.52 -15.96 -17.07
CA GLU A 92 -3.07 -14.89 -17.98
C GLU A 92 -1.96 -14.00 -17.37
N GLY A 93 -1.87 -13.91 -16.04
CA GLY A 93 -0.93 -13.06 -15.35
C GLY A 93 -1.39 -12.57 -13.99
N LEU A 94 -0.81 -11.44 -13.57
CA LEU A 94 -1.19 -10.75 -12.33
C LEU A 94 -2.25 -9.70 -12.61
N GLU A 95 -3.43 -9.92 -12.09
CA GLU A 95 -4.54 -8.96 -12.11
C GLU A 95 -4.56 -8.13 -10.83
N GLN A 96 -4.67 -6.83 -10.98
CA GLN A 96 -4.87 -5.90 -9.89
C GLN A 96 -6.16 -5.14 -10.07
N THR A 97 -7.05 -5.20 -9.10
CA THR A 97 -8.31 -4.46 -9.08
C THR A 97 -8.37 -3.55 -7.87
N ARG A 98 -8.69 -2.27 -8.08
CA ARG A 98 -8.93 -1.33 -6.99
C ARG A 98 -10.32 -1.55 -6.42
N LEU A 99 -10.41 -1.89 -5.14
CA LEU A 99 -11.67 -2.07 -4.43
C LEU A 99 -12.20 -0.74 -3.87
N SER A 100 -11.31 0.09 -3.32
CA SER A 100 -11.68 1.39 -2.75
C SER A 100 -10.48 2.32 -2.61
N GLY A 101 -10.73 3.59 -2.28
CA GLY A 101 -9.70 4.58 -1.96
C GLY A 101 -9.38 5.52 -3.12
N SER A 102 -8.15 5.95 -3.22
CA SER A 102 -7.69 7.02 -4.11
C SER A 102 -8.06 6.82 -5.59
N ARG A 103 -8.72 7.82 -6.17
CA ARG A 103 -9.04 7.85 -7.62
C ARG A 103 -7.82 8.03 -8.51
N PHE A 104 -6.70 8.50 -7.96
CA PHE A 104 -5.42 8.64 -8.68
C PHE A 104 -4.71 7.30 -8.91
N TYR A 105 -5.23 6.21 -8.36
CA TYR A 105 -4.72 4.88 -8.56
C TYR A 105 -5.53 4.12 -9.63
N PRO A 106 -4.88 3.37 -10.55
CA PRO A 106 -5.59 2.63 -11.59
C PRO A 106 -6.70 1.74 -11.04
N GLY A 107 -7.87 1.75 -11.69
CA GLY A 107 -9.01 0.94 -11.29
C GLY A 107 -8.78 -0.55 -11.50
N HIS A 108 -8.20 -0.91 -12.65
CA HIS A 108 -7.87 -2.27 -13.04
C HIS A 108 -6.57 -2.28 -13.84
N ARG A 109 -5.74 -3.29 -13.63
CA ARG A 109 -4.52 -3.53 -14.39
C ARG A 109 -4.27 -5.03 -14.47
N LEU A 110 -4.07 -5.54 -15.68
CA LEU A 110 -3.57 -6.88 -15.92
C LEU A 110 -2.11 -6.78 -16.41
N ILE A 111 -1.23 -7.55 -15.82
CA ILE A 111 0.16 -7.70 -16.24
C ILE A 111 0.30 -9.16 -16.69
N LYS A 112 0.38 -9.37 -17.99
CA LYS A 112 0.46 -10.70 -18.57
C LYS A 112 1.81 -11.35 -18.25
N TRP A 113 1.83 -12.67 -18.11
CA TRP A 113 3.06 -13.42 -17.88
C TRP A 113 4.12 -13.17 -18.95
N GLU A 114 3.70 -13.12 -20.23
CA GLU A 114 4.59 -12.85 -21.37
C GLU A 114 5.30 -11.50 -21.31
N ASP A 115 4.70 -10.51 -20.62
CA ASP A 115 5.28 -9.17 -20.44
C ASP A 115 6.21 -9.08 -19.24
N MET A 116 6.17 -10.06 -18.33
CA MET A 116 7.03 -10.07 -17.15
C MET A 116 8.43 -10.57 -17.52
N LYS A 117 9.44 -9.82 -17.13
CA LYS A 117 10.84 -10.21 -17.33
C LYS A 117 11.44 -10.81 -16.08
N CYS A 118 11.20 -10.15 -14.97
CA CYS A 118 11.85 -10.47 -13.72
C CYS A 118 11.00 -10.04 -12.54
N PHE A 119 10.97 -10.88 -11.55
CA PHE A 119 10.33 -10.62 -10.27
C PHE A 119 11.39 -10.41 -9.20
N HIS A 120 11.23 -9.36 -8.42
CA HIS A 120 12.11 -9.00 -7.32
C HIS A 120 11.33 -9.05 -5.99
N PRO A 121 11.49 -10.14 -5.23
CA PRO A 121 10.92 -10.23 -3.90
C PRO A 121 11.79 -9.45 -2.91
N HIS A 122 11.44 -8.21 -2.63
CA HIS A 122 12.12 -7.42 -1.61
C HIS A 122 11.37 -7.49 -0.29
N GLY A 123 12.02 -8.02 0.72
CA GLY A 123 11.53 -8.04 2.09
C GLY A 123 12.67 -7.82 3.07
N ARG A 124 12.97 -6.57 3.41
CA ARG A 124 13.66 -6.25 4.67
C ARG A 124 13.20 -4.89 5.17
N THR A 125 12.93 -4.83 6.49
CA THR A 125 12.65 -3.64 7.30
C THR A 125 11.41 -2.84 6.94
N ARG A 126 10.50 -2.64 7.87
CA ARG A 126 9.35 -1.70 7.95
C ARG A 126 8.45 -1.54 6.70
N THR A 127 8.94 -1.89 5.52
CA THR A 127 8.16 -1.88 4.27
C THR A 127 8.36 -3.20 3.54
N GLN A 128 7.26 -3.84 3.14
CA GLN A 128 7.28 -5.00 2.26
C GLN A 128 7.17 -4.51 0.82
N ASN A 129 8.16 -4.86 0.00
CA ASN A 129 8.22 -4.46 -1.40
C ASN A 129 8.11 -5.67 -2.32
N PHE A 130 7.41 -5.46 -3.42
CA PHE A 130 7.25 -6.41 -4.50
C PHE A 130 7.41 -5.64 -5.81
N GLN A 131 8.27 -6.11 -6.71
CA GLN A 131 8.51 -5.45 -7.98
C GLN A 131 8.58 -6.46 -9.12
N ILE A 132 7.87 -6.17 -10.21
CA ILE A 132 7.97 -6.90 -11.47
C ILE A 132 8.53 -5.95 -12.51
N SER A 133 9.57 -6.38 -13.21
CA SER A 133 10.08 -5.70 -14.39
C SER A 133 9.25 -6.09 -15.60
N VAL A 134 8.64 -5.11 -16.29
CA VAL A 134 7.73 -5.32 -17.41
C VAL A 134 8.42 -4.92 -18.73
N ARG A 135 8.21 -5.72 -19.79
CA ARG A 135 8.74 -5.43 -21.14
C ARG A 135 8.06 -4.20 -21.72
N GLY A 136 8.84 -3.23 -22.21
CA GLY A 136 8.31 -2.06 -22.89
C GLY A 136 7.45 -1.10 -22.05
N GLY A 137 7.35 -1.31 -20.75
CA GLY A 137 6.51 -0.51 -19.86
C GLY A 137 7.19 -0.11 -18.56
N MET A 138 6.44 0.65 -17.73
CA MET A 138 6.87 0.95 -16.37
C MET A 138 6.80 -0.30 -15.51
N ASN A 139 7.83 -0.52 -14.68
CA ASN A 139 7.84 -1.58 -13.70
C ASN A 139 6.62 -1.51 -12.79
N PHE A 140 6.06 -2.66 -12.51
CA PHE A 140 5.00 -2.78 -11.54
C PHE A 140 5.60 -2.92 -10.15
N ARG A 141 5.17 -2.07 -9.24
CA ARG A 141 5.68 -2.08 -7.87
C ARG A 141 4.53 -1.97 -6.87
N ILE A 142 4.58 -2.82 -5.85
CA ILE A 142 3.77 -2.71 -4.66
C ILE A 142 4.67 -2.51 -3.46
N THR A 143 4.36 -1.51 -2.66
CA THR A 143 4.99 -1.27 -1.37
C THR A 143 3.89 -1.25 -0.32
N VAL A 144 3.95 -2.18 0.62
CA VAL A 144 3.03 -2.25 1.74
C VAL A 144 3.75 -1.78 2.99
N PRO A 145 3.44 -0.59 3.51
CA PRO A 145 4.07 -0.08 4.71
C PRO A 145 3.59 -0.86 5.94
N GLU A 146 4.47 -0.99 6.93
CA GLU A 146 4.11 -1.58 8.24
C GLU A 146 3.03 -0.76 8.94
N PHE A 147 3.06 0.56 8.76
CA PHE A 147 2.10 1.49 9.31
C PHE A 147 1.40 2.25 8.20
N LEU A 148 0.07 2.26 8.22
CA LEU A 148 -0.76 3.11 7.40
C LEU A 148 -1.31 4.25 8.26
N LEU A 149 -0.81 5.46 8.01
CA LEU A 149 -1.16 6.66 8.78
C LEU A 149 -1.11 6.43 10.31
N PHE A 150 0.04 5.91 10.79
CA PHE A 150 0.33 5.65 12.20
C PHE A 150 -0.37 4.43 12.82
N VAL A 151 -1.16 3.69 12.06
CA VAL A 151 -1.81 2.47 12.52
C VAL A 151 -1.05 1.24 12.02
N LYS A 152 -0.66 0.36 12.94
CA LYS A 152 0.00 -0.91 12.60
C LYS A 152 -0.99 -1.84 11.88
N GLN A 153 -0.58 -2.38 10.72
CA GLN A 153 -1.43 -3.16 9.83
C GLN A 153 -0.90 -4.60 9.68
N LYS A 154 -0.87 -5.35 10.79
CA LYS A 154 -0.32 -6.71 10.79
C LYS A 154 -1.00 -7.62 9.76
N GLY A 155 -2.33 -7.71 9.76
CA GLY A 155 -3.06 -8.57 8.82
C GLY A 155 -2.87 -8.18 7.35
N ASN A 156 -2.64 -6.88 7.07
CA ASN A 156 -2.32 -6.39 5.73
C ASN A 156 -0.94 -6.86 5.25
N ILE A 157 0.03 -6.92 6.16
CA ILE A 157 1.37 -7.42 5.88
C ILE A 157 1.33 -8.94 5.68
N ASP A 158 0.59 -9.65 6.52
CA ASP A 158 0.46 -11.10 6.43
C ASP A 158 -0.17 -11.51 5.08
N ALA A 159 -1.25 -10.84 4.65
CA ALA A 159 -1.86 -11.05 3.33
C ALA A 159 -0.91 -10.73 2.17
N PHE A 160 -0.06 -9.71 2.32
CA PHE A 160 0.94 -9.40 1.31
C PHE A 160 2.06 -10.45 1.24
N ILE A 161 2.51 -10.94 2.38
CA ILE A 161 3.54 -11.99 2.44
C ILE A 161 3.01 -13.26 1.78
N GLU A 162 1.79 -13.67 2.10
CA GLU A 162 1.15 -14.83 1.49
C GLU A 162 1.03 -14.68 -0.03
N PHE A 163 0.52 -13.53 -0.52
CA PHE A 163 0.49 -13.22 -1.95
C PHE A 163 1.86 -13.34 -2.61
N ARG A 164 2.89 -12.75 -1.98
CA ARG A 164 4.26 -12.76 -2.51
C ARG A 164 4.81 -14.17 -2.61
N ASP A 165 4.58 -14.98 -1.59
CA ASP A 165 5.12 -16.35 -1.52
C ASP A 165 4.45 -17.24 -2.56
N VAL A 166 3.12 -17.14 -2.75
CA VAL A 166 2.39 -17.83 -3.82
C VAL A 166 2.86 -17.35 -5.21
N PHE A 167 3.04 -16.04 -5.39
CA PHE A 167 3.55 -15.52 -6.66
C PHE A 167 4.96 -16.04 -6.96
N TRP A 168 5.80 -16.14 -5.96
CA TRP A 168 7.14 -16.70 -6.07
C TRP A 168 7.12 -18.16 -6.56
N GLU A 169 6.23 -18.97 -6.01
CA GLU A 169 6.11 -20.39 -6.40
C GLU A 169 5.52 -20.54 -7.83
N THR A 170 4.65 -19.60 -8.24
CA THR A 170 3.96 -19.67 -9.54
C THR A 170 4.76 -19.05 -10.68
N ALA A 171 5.49 -17.98 -10.44
CA ALA A 171 6.20 -17.21 -11.48
C ALA A 171 7.17 -18.05 -12.36
N PRO A 172 7.96 -18.98 -11.80
CA PRO A 172 8.84 -19.83 -12.61
C PRO A 172 8.11 -20.75 -13.60
N ASP A 173 6.88 -21.16 -13.29
CA ASP A 173 6.07 -22.01 -14.19
C ASP A 173 5.67 -21.25 -15.47
N HIS A 174 5.78 -19.91 -15.47
CA HIS A 174 5.49 -19.03 -16.58
C HIS A 174 6.75 -18.32 -17.13
N ASP A 175 7.92 -18.91 -16.96
CA ASP A 175 9.21 -18.38 -17.45
C ASP A 175 9.59 -17.00 -16.88
N VAL A 176 9.03 -16.59 -15.74
CA VAL A 176 9.39 -15.35 -15.06
C VAL A 176 10.58 -15.59 -14.14
N HIS A 177 11.71 -14.96 -14.47
CA HIS A 177 12.91 -15.10 -13.68
C HIS A 177 12.77 -14.44 -12.29
N VAL A 178 13.10 -15.17 -11.22
CA VAL A 178 13.13 -14.64 -9.85
C VAL A 178 14.54 -14.16 -9.54
N ALA A 179 14.71 -12.85 -9.39
CA ALA A 179 16.00 -12.25 -9.06
C ALA A 179 16.08 -11.85 -7.60
N PHE A 180 17.10 -12.37 -6.94
CA PHE A 180 17.47 -11.94 -5.59
C PHE A 180 18.48 -10.82 -5.69
N PHE A 181 18.19 -9.65 -5.10
CA PHE A 181 19.25 -8.71 -4.78
C PHE A 181 19.91 -9.14 -3.47
N ALA A 182 21.11 -9.68 -3.57
CA ALA A 182 22.00 -9.73 -2.43
C ALA A 182 22.40 -8.28 -2.11
N TYR A 183 21.83 -7.70 -1.05
CA TYR A 183 22.40 -6.48 -0.50
C TYR A 183 23.73 -6.87 0.20
N THR A 184 24.83 -6.52 -0.42
CA THR A 184 26.15 -6.46 0.25
C THR A 184 26.20 -5.20 1.10
#